data_84cb16e607fd317dd36a7907fba52b8f
#
_entry.id   84cb16e607fd317dd36a7907fba52b8f
#
_cell.length_a   1.000
_cell.length_b   1.000
_cell.length_c   1.000
_cell.angle_alpha   90.00
_cell.angle_beta   90.00
_cell.angle_gamma   90.00
#
_symmetry.space_group_name_H-M   'P 1'
#
loop_
_entity.id
_entity.type
_entity.pdbx_description
1 polymer ?
#
loop_
_entity_poly.entity_id
_entity_poly.type
_entity_poly.pdbx_seq_one_letter_code
_entity_poly.pdbx_strand_id
1 'polypeptide(L)'
;GYPALPMDVSLAEALITSVKFNYKPNLEQIENWETKLYFNTITHTMDDTKRPDVPIHMDMPGWSDTYGFYSKINGKYKKHQFLGNLNSFYNRSVAEMTMYPSDPNENLMFMYTWPDVRTLYSGIYLEDNYEINCHSNLKLTTNLGFHNNNVASDFGLQSLQIFYPDMEASNSRFLKSISTNYFYYKDGISYGFGMGYGERAPSVS
;
A
#
# COMPACT_ATOMS: atom_id res chain seq x y z
N GLY A 1 3.13 19.03 7.41
CA GLY A 1 2.60 20.11 6.59
C GLY A 1 3.49 20.37 5.39
N TYR A 2 2.89 20.73 4.29
CA TYR A 2 3.62 21.15 3.09
C TYR A 2 3.95 22.66 3.27
N PRO A 3 5.21 23.05 3.50
CA PRO A 3 5.55 24.45 3.80
C PRO A 3 5.20 25.42 2.67
N ALA A 4 4.97 24.92 1.47
CA ALA A 4 4.64 25.73 0.29
C ALA A 4 3.13 25.97 0.09
N LEU A 5 2.26 25.24 0.83
CA LEU A 5 0.80 25.40 0.73
C LEU A 5 0.30 26.12 1.99
N PRO A 6 -0.34 27.29 1.86
CA PRO A 6 -0.86 28.06 2.98
C PRO A 6 -2.20 27.48 3.49
N MET A 7 -2.23 26.22 3.88
CA MET A 7 -3.42 25.47 4.29
C MET A 7 -3.21 24.77 5.63
N ASP A 8 -4.29 24.58 6.35
CA ASP A 8 -4.33 23.85 7.61
C ASP A 8 -5.23 22.61 7.45
N VAL A 9 -4.99 21.59 8.28
CA VAL A 9 -5.88 20.42 8.36
C VAL A 9 -7.07 20.83 9.23
N SER A 10 -8.25 20.89 8.63
CA SER A 10 -9.51 21.20 9.34
C SER A 10 -10.20 19.93 9.83
N LEU A 11 -10.08 18.82 9.11
CA LEU A 11 -10.62 17.52 9.48
C LEU A 11 -9.62 16.41 9.14
N ALA A 12 -9.43 15.48 10.08
CA ALA A 12 -8.73 14.22 9.84
C ALA A 12 -9.40 13.13 10.67
N GLU A 13 -10.17 12.28 10.02
CA GLU A 13 -10.88 11.18 10.65
C GLU A 13 -10.48 9.87 10.00
N ALA A 14 -10.33 8.83 10.82
CA ALA A 14 -10.05 7.48 10.36
C ALA A 14 -10.85 6.45 11.17
N LEU A 15 -11.56 5.59 10.47
CA LEU A 15 -12.14 4.37 11.02
C LEU A 15 -11.33 3.18 10.51
N ILE A 16 -10.75 2.42 11.45
CA ILE A 16 -9.98 1.20 11.16
C ILE A 16 -10.68 0.05 11.87
N THR A 17 -11.12 -0.93 11.11
CA THR A 17 -11.78 -2.11 11.66
C THR A 17 -11.20 -3.39 11.07
N SER A 18 -11.22 -4.47 11.84
CA SER A 18 -10.74 -5.76 11.36
C SER A 18 -11.31 -6.92 12.16
N VAL A 19 -11.41 -8.05 11.47
CA VAL A 19 -11.71 -9.35 12.09
C VAL A 19 -10.55 -10.29 11.83
N LYS A 20 -10.08 -10.95 12.87
CA LYS A 20 -8.94 -11.87 12.81
C LYS A 20 -9.37 -13.23 13.31
N PHE A 21 -9.06 -14.24 12.51
CA PHE A 21 -9.25 -15.64 12.82
C PHE A 21 -7.90 -16.33 12.96
N ASN A 22 -7.69 -17.05 14.05
CA ASN A 22 -6.51 -17.88 14.28
C ASN A 22 -6.94 -19.32 14.51
N TYR A 23 -6.31 -20.23 13.80
CA TYR A 23 -6.56 -21.66 13.92
C TYR A 23 -5.23 -22.40 14.04
N LYS A 24 -5.14 -23.28 15.02
CA LYS A 24 -4.04 -24.22 15.18
C LYS A 24 -4.54 -25.61 14.83
N PRO A 25 -4.36 -26.05 13.58
CA PRO A 25 -4.78 -27.38 13.18
C PRO A 25 -3.98 -28.44 13.93
N ASN A 26 -4.65 -29.56 14.24
CA ASN A 26 -3.96 -30.71 14.83
C ASN A 26 -3.23 -31.53 13.74
N LEU A 27 -2.29 -30.84 13.05
CA LEU A 27 -1.44 -31.39 11.99
C LEU A 27 0.01 -31.17 12.40
N GLU A 28 0.83 -32.21 12.29
CA GLU A 28 2.25 -32.13 12.70
C GLU A 28 3.05 -31.06 11.93
N GLN A 29 2.64 -30.77 10.70
CA GLN A 29 3.37 -29.89 9.80
C GLN A 29 2.91 -28.43 9.87
N ILE A 30 1.68 -28.14 10.31
CA ILE A 30 1.11 -26.79 10.35
C ILE A 30 0.96 -26.33 11.78
N GLU A 31 1.72 -25.31 12.17
CA GLU A 31 1.69 -24.77 13.52
C GLU A 31 0.56 -23.75 13.72
N ASN A 32 0.28 -22.96 12.69
CA ASN A 32 -0.73 -21.91 12.80
C ASN A 32 -1.26 -21.48 11.44
N TRP A 33 -2.54 -21.18 11.39
CA TRP A 33 -3.21 -20.54 10.27
C TRP A 33 -3.94 -19.30 10.77
N GLU A 34 -3.55 -18.14 10.25
CA GLU A 34 -4.12 -16.84 10.60
C GLU A 34 -4.75 -16.20 9.37
N THR A 35 -5.99 -15.76 9.48
CA THR A 35 -6.67 -14.98 8.45
C THR A 35 -7.21 -13.69 9.07
N LYS A 36 -6.98 -12.58 8.39
CA LYS A 36 -7.50 -11.27 8.80
C LYS A 36 -8.20 -10.60 7.62
N LEU A 37 -9.42 -10.12 7.88
CA LEU A 37 -10.14 -9.19 7.02
C LEU A 37 -10.03 -7.81 7.66
N TYR A 38 -9.85 -6.77 6.86
CA TYR A 38 -9.79 -5.40 7.36
C TYR A 38 -10.45 -4.41 6.42
N PHE A 39 -10.96 -3.35 7.02
CA PHE A 39 -11.51 -2.19 6.34
C PHE A 39 -10.98 -0.92 7.01
N ASN A 40 -10.54 0.03 6.19
CA ASN A 40 -10.13 1.35 6.64
C ASN A 40 -10.86 2.38 5.78
N THR A 41 -11.40 3.42 6.42
CA THR A 41 -11.86 4.62 5.74
C THR A 41 -11.20 5.83 6.38
N ILE A 42 -10.74 6.75 5.55
CA ILE A 42 -10.06 7.97 5.97
C ILE A 42 -10.73 9.15 5.27
N THR A 43 -11.09 10.15 6.02
CA THR A 43 -11.50 11.46 5.52
C THR A 43 -10.50 12.50 5.99
N HIS A 44 -9.98 13.28 5.05
CA HIS A 44 -9.01 14.32 5.32
C HIS A 44 -9.40 15.58 4.56
N THR A 45 -9.57 16.69 5.26
CA THR A 45 -9.88 17.98 4.64
C THR A 45 -8.82 19.00 5.06
N MET A 46 -8.27 19.69 4.09
CA MET A 46 -7.42 20.84 4.27
C MET A 46 -8.12 22.07 3.73
N ASP A 47 -8.03 23.17 4.44
CA ASP A 47 -8.52 24.49 4.03
C ASP A 47 -7.63 25.62 4.58
N ASP A 48 -7.94 26.83 4.15
CA ASP A 48 -7.24 28.03 4.61
C ASP A 48 -8.13 28.98 5.45
N THR A 49 -9.23 28.48 5.98
CA THR A 49 -10.21 29.25 6.78
C THR A 49 -9.55 30.04 7.91
N LYS A 50 -8.44 29.54 8.45
CA LYS A 50 -7.65 30.19 9.51
C LYS A 50 -6.60 31.18 8.99
N ARG A 51 -6.55 31.39 7.69
CA ARG A 51 -5.55 32.22 6.99
C ARG A 51 -6.21 33.24 6.07
N PRO A 52 -6.87 34.28 6.62
CA PRO A 52 -7.69 35.23 5.85
C PRO A 52 -6.89 36.04 4.81
N ASP A 53 -5.58 36.15 4.98
CA ASP A 53 -4.72 37.00 4.14
C ASP A 53 -4.08 36.25 2.95
N VAL A 54 -4.57 35.03 2.61
CA VAL A 54 -4.09 34.31 1.42
C VAL A 54 -4.68 34.90 0.13
N PRO A 55 -3.89 35.00 -0.94
CA PRO A 55 -4.35 35.64 -2.20
C PRO A 55 -5.40 34.80 -2.93
N ILE A 56 -5.44 33.47 -2.73
CA ILE A 56 -6.42 32.55 -3.31
C ILE A 56 -6.82 31.58 -2.21
N HIS A 57 -8.12 31.55 -1.90
CA HIS A 57 -8.69 30.60 -0.96
C HIS A 57 -8.82 29.20 -1.57
N MET A 58 -8.58 28.15 -0.80
CA MET A 58 -8.57 26.77 -1.28
C MET A 58 -9.22 25.82 -0.28
N ASP A 59 -9.99 24.87 -0.81
CA ASP A 59 -10.50 23.70 -0.10
C ASP A 59 -9.97 22.42 -0.76
N MET A 60 -9.50 21.48 0.06
CA MET A 60 -8.98 20.19 -0.42
C MET A 60 -9.54 19.03 0.42
N PRO A 61 -10.77 18.60 0.16
CA PRO A 61 -11.29 17.35 0.74
C PRO A 61 -10.71 16.12 0.05
N GLY A 62 -10.48 15.07 0.83
CA GLY A 62 -9.98 13.79 0.34
C GLY A 62 -10.55 12.62 1.14
N TRP A 63 -10.77 11.52 0.43
CA TRP A 63 -11.31 10.26 0.97
C TRP A 63 -10.48 9.09 0.49
N SER A 64 -10.29 8.12 1.36
CA SER A 64 -9.62 6.87 1.00
C SER A 64 -10.25 5.71 1.72
N ASP A 65 -10.76 4.74 0.95
CA ASP A 65 -11.36 3.51 1.44
C ASP A 65 -10.49 2.33 1.05
N THR A 66 -10.17 1.48 2.01
CA THR A 66 -9.36 0.28 1.77
C THR A 66 -10.05 -0.95 2.34
N TYR A 67 -10.23 -1.95 1.49
CA TYR A 67 -10.73 -3.28 1.85
C TYR A 67 -9.61 -4.29 1.58
N GLY A 68 -9.34 -5.15 2.53
CA GLY A 68 -8.30 -6.13 2.29
C GLY A 68 -8.38 -7.34 3.20
N PHE A 69 -7.63 -8.35 2.79
CA PHE A 69 -7.42 -9.54 3.60
C PHE A 69 -6.00 -10.06 3.46
N TYR A 70 -5.59 -10.84 4.43
CA TYR A 70 -4.49 -11.76 4.29
C TYR A 70 -4.81 -13.11 4.94
N SER A 71 -4.20 -14.16 4.42
CA SER A 71 -4.22 -15.51 4.98
C SER A 71 -2.81 -16.05 5.04
N LYS A 72 -2.34 -16.33 6.24
CA LYS A 72 -0.97 -16.71 6.55
C LYS A 72 -0.94 -18.08 7.20
N ILE A 73 -0.13 -18.97 6.67
CA ILE A 73 0.13 -20.30 7.20
C ILE A 73 1.61 -20.42 7.51
N ASN A 74 1.93 -20.90 8.70
CA ASN A 74 3.30 -21.26 9.06
C ASN A 74 3.36 -22.65 9.67
N GLY A 75 4.49 -23.30 9.47
CA GLY A 75 4.68 -24.65 9.96
C GLY A 75 6.10 -25.14 9.81
N LYS A 76 6.26 -26.40 10.18
CA LYS A 76 7.53 -27.11 10.16
C LYS A 76 7.40 -28.47 9.48
N TYR A 77 8.40 -28.83 8.69
CA TYR A 77 8.55 -30.19 8.18
C TYR A 77 10.02 -30.57 8.14
N LYS A 78 10.43 -31.52 8.95
CA LYS A 78 11.83 -31.93 9.13
C LYS A 78 12.72 -30.71 9.47
N LYS A 79 13.61 -30.34 8.55
CA LYS A 79 14.54 -29.21 8.66
C LYS A 79 14.02 -27.90 8.05
N HIS A 80 12.79 -27.91 7.54
CA HIS A 80 12.17 -26.76 6.90
C HIS A 80 11.21 -26.06 7.86
N GLN A 81 11.33 -24.73 7.98
CA GLN A 81 10.34 -23.86 8.61
C GLN A 81 9.76 -22.98 7.51
N PHE A 82 8.50 -23.21 7.15
CA PHE A 82 7.87 -22.53 6.04
C PHE A 82 6.82 -21.54 6.50
N LEU A 83 6.65 -20.50 5.68
CA LEU A 83 5.60 -19.51 5.79
C LEU A 83 5.05 -19.23 4.40
N GLY A 84 3.73 -19.37 4.25
CA GLY A 84 2.99 -18.91 3.09
C GLY A 84 2.02 -17.80 3.49
N ASN A 85 1.91 -16.75 2.70
CA ASN A 85 0.97 -15.67 2.92
C ASN A 85 0.33 -15.27 1.59
N LEU A 86 -0.99 -15.33 1.54
CA LEU A 86 -1.82 -14.77 0.47
C LEU A 86 -2.41 -13.47 0.97
N ASN A 87 -2.24 -12.38 0.23
CA ASN A 87 -2.82 -11.10 0.59
C ASN A 87 -3.43 -10.39 -0.62
N SER A 88 -4.48 -9.64 -0.38
CA SER A 88 -5.09 -8.80 -1.39
C SER A 88 -5.73 -7.58 -0.74
N PHE A 89 -5.68 -6.45 -1.43
CA PHE A 89 -6.44 -5.28 -1.05
C PHE A 89 -6.96 -4.52 -2.27
N TYR A 90 -8.08 -3.86 -2.07
CA TYR A 90 -8.62 -2.86 -2.96
C TYR A 90 -8.68 -1.53 -2.22
N ASN A 91 -8.13 -0.50 -2.83
CA ASN A 91 -8.18 0.87 -2.33
C ASN A 91 -8.84 1.77 -3.36
N ARG A 92 -9.68 2.70 -2.89
CA ARG A 92 -10.22 3.80 -3.66
C ARG A 92 -9.82 5.11 -2.98
N SER A 93 -9.20 6.01 -3.72
CA SER A 93 -8.78 7.32 -3.23
C SER A 93 -9.31 8.41 -4.13
N VAL A 94 -9.97 9.39 -3.55
CA VAL A 94 -10.48 10.58 -4.22
C VAL A 94 -10.00 11.79 -3.44
N ALA A 95 -9.44 12.78 -4.11
CA ALA A 95 -9.20 14.08 -3.50
C ALA A 95 -9.40 15.18 -4.53
N GLU A 96 -10.03 16.23 -4.10
CA GLU A 96 -10.44 17.38 -4.87
C GLU A 96 -9.71 18.62 -4.37
N MET A 97 -9.61 19.62 -5.22
CA MET A 97 -9.16 20.95 -4.84
C MET A 97 -10.03 21.98 -5.55
N THR A 98 -10.65 22.86 -4.78
CA THR A 98 -11.36 24.04 -5.30
C THR A 98 -10.60 25.28 -4.89
N MET A 99 -10.29 26.14 -5.86
CA MET A 99 -9.67 27.45 -5.65
C MET A 99 -10.65 28.56 -5.94
N TYR A 100 -10.74 29.50 -5.01
CA TYR A 100 -11.68 30.63 -5.03
C TYR A 100 -10.88 31.90 -5.33
N PRO A 101 -10.93 32.46 -6.55
CA PRO A 101 -10.26 33.69 -6.90
C PRO A 101 -10.78 34.85 -6.07
N SER A 102 -9.93 35.82 -5.78
CA SER A 102 -10.31 37.05 -5.06
C SER A 102 -11.14 38.00 -5.94
N ASP A 103 -11.01 37.91 -7.27
CA ASP A 103 -11.83 38.70 -8.22
C ASP A 103 -13.18 37.99 -8.45
N PRO A 104 -14.33 38.66 -8.16
CA PRO A 104 -15.67 38.11 -8.39
C PRO A 104 -15.99 37.78 -9.84
N ASN A 105 -15.25 38.32 -10.81
CA ASN A 105 -15.44 38.05 -12.24
C ASN A 105 -14.64 36.82 -12.72
N GLU A 106 -13.75 36.27 -11.93
CA GLU A 106 -13.04 35.05 -12.26
C GLU A 106 -13.86 33.81 -11.84
N ASN A 107 -13.79 32.76 -12.68
CA ASN A 107 -14.45 31.50 -12.38
C ASN A 107 -13.67 30.69 -11.33
N LEU A 108 -14.41 29.92 -10.53
CA LEU A 108 -13.83 28.91 -9.65
C LEU A 108 -12.97 27.96 -10.45
N MET A 109 -11.79 27.63 -9.92
CA MET A 109 -10.92 26.59 -10.48
C MET A 109 -11.11 25.31 -9.68
N PHE A 110 -11.50 24.25 -10.36
CA PHE A 110 -11.68 22.92 -9.79
C PHE A 110 -10.71 21.93 -10.43
N MET A 111 -10.09 21.09 -9.60
CA MET A 111 -9.28 19.97 -10.08
C MET A 111 -9.35 18.78 -9.14
N TYR A 112 -9.13 17.60 -9.68
CA TYR A 112 -8.82 16.44 -8.86
C TYR A 112 -7.32 16.38 -8.56
N THR A 113 -6.96 16.25 -7.30
CA THR A 113 -5.59 15.90 -6.88
C THR A 113 -5.40 14.38 -6.89
N TRP A 114 -6.47 13.62 -6.59
CA TRP A 114 -6.57 12.16 -6.81
C TRP A 114 -7.87 11.83 -7.53
N PRO A 115 -7.85 11.58 -8.85
CA PRO A 115 -9.05 11.50 -9.68
C PRO A 115 -9.74 10.13 -9.62
N ASP A 116 -10.33 9.76 -8.48
CA ASP A 116 -10.95 8.45 -8.23
C ASP A 116 -9.99 7.31 -8.60
N VAL A 117 -8.81 7.32 -7.98
CA VAL A 117 -7.79 6.29 -8.22
C VAL A 117 -8.20 5.02 -7.49
N ARG A 118 -8.28 3.92 -8.23
CA ARG A 118 -8.61 2.59 -7.73
C ARG A 118 -7.41 1.68 -7.88
N THR A 119 -6.95 1.13 -6.76
CA THR A 119 -5.80 0.24 -6.71
C THR A 119 -6.24 -1.15 -6.27
N LEU A 120 -5.94 -2.15 -7.06
CA LEU A 120 -6.05 -3.55 -6.70
C LEU A 120 -4.66 -4.16 -6.59
N TYR A 121 -4.39 -4.80 -5.46
CA TYR A 121 -3.21 -5.62 -5.28
C TYR A 121 -3.61 -7.02 -4.82
N SER A 122 -2.97 -8.05 -5.38
CA SER A 122 -3.06 -9.42 -4.91
C SER A 122 -1.69 -10.07 -5.00
N GLY A 123 -1.25 -10.72 -3.93
CA GLY A 123 0.09 -11.27 -3.87
C GLY A 123 0.20 -12.54 -3.04
N ILE A 124 1.18 -13.36 -3.40
CA ILE A 124 1.58 -14.58 -2.67
C ILE A 124 3.03 -14.39 -2.24
N TYR A 125 3.26 -14.52 -0.95
CA TYR A 125 4.59 -14.56 -0.35
C TYR A 125 4.85 -15.96 0.18
N LEU A 126 6.02 -16.52 -0.17
CA LEU A 126 6.50 -17.80 0.32
C LEU A 126 7.89 -17.62 0.93
N GLU A 127 8.11 -18.26 2.06
CA GLU A 127 9.38 -18.28 2.76
C GLU A 127 9.68 -19.71 3.22
N ASP A 128 10.92 -20.13 3.06
CA ASP A 128 11.44 -21.36 3.64
C ASP A 128 12.78 -21.07 4.35
N ASN A 129 12.86 -21.49 5.59
CA ASN A 129 14.07 -21.44 6.38
C ASN A 129 14.57 -22.87 6.61
N TYR A 130 15.56 -23.27 5.83
CA TYR A 130 16.15 -24.60 5.85
C TYR A 130 17.31 -24.67 6.84
N GLU A 131 17.19 -25.52 7.85
CA GLU A 131 18.23 -25.81 8.81
C GLU A 131 19.27 -26.78 8.19
N ILE A 132 20.41 -26.24 7.76
CA ILE A 132 21.51 -27.05 7.21
C ILE A 132 22.09 -27.92 8.32
N ASN A 133 22.44 -27.28 9.45
CA ASN A 133 22.93 -27.92 10.67
C ASN A 133 22.63 -27.01 11.89
N CYS A 134 23.01 -27.42 13.11
CA CYS A 134 22.74 -26.69 14.35
C CYS A 134 23.39 -25.28 14.43
N HIS A 135 24.24 -24.91 13.50
CA HIS A 135 24.92 -23.61 13.46
C HIS A 135 24.60 -22.77 12.24
N SER A 136 23.93 -23.35 11.24
CA SER A 136 23.67 -22.62 9.99
C SER A 136 22.31 -22.92 9.38
N ASN A 137 21.70 -21.90 8.81
CA ASN A 137 20.46 -21.98 8.08
C ASN A 137 20.52 -21.21 6.76
N LEU A 138 19.67 -21.60 5.83
CA LEU A 138 19.46 -20.96 4.55
C LEU A 138 18.01 -20.52 4.47
N LYS A 139 17.77 -19.23 4.34
CA LYS A 139 16.44 -18.65 4.17
C LYS A 139 16.23 -18.29 2.70
N LEU A 140 15.18 -18.84 2.09
CA LEU A 140 14.73 -18.50 0.76
C LEU A 140 13.37 -17.76 0.87
N THR A 141 13.22 -16.66 0.15
CA THR A 141 11.92 -15.96 0.06
C THR A 141 11.56 -15.67 -1.38
N THR A 142 10.27 -15.74 -1.69
CA THR A 142 9.75 -15.28 -2.98
C THR A 142 8.42 -14.58 -2.77
N ASN A 143 8.19 -13.55 -3.58
CA ASN A 143 6.91 -12.84 -3.63
C ASN A 143 6.50 -12.63 -5.09
N LEU A 144 5.25 -12.98 -5.39
CA LEU A 144 4.62 -12.76 -6.68
C LEU A 144 3.37 -11.92 -6.44
N GLY A 145 3.25 -10.79 -7.12
CA GLY A 145 2.14 -9.87 -6.95
C GLY A 145 1.57 -9.40 -8.28
N PHE A 146 0.27 -9.23 -8.31
CA PHE A 146 -0.44 -8.49 -9.35
C PHE A 146 -0.88 -7.15 -8.78
N HIS A 147 -0.58 -6.09 -9.49
CA HIS A 147 -0.93 -4.72 -9.11
C HIS A 147 -1.61 -4.03 -10.30
N ASN A 148 -2.77 -3.45 -10.05
CA ASN A 148 -3.51 -2.66 -11.03
C ASN A 148 -3.89 -1.32 -10.42
N ASN A 149 -3.62 -0.23 -11.14
CA ASN A 149 -4.13 1.10 -10.85
C ASN A 149 -5.08 1.51 -11.96
N ASN A 150 -6.20 2.12 -11.59
CA ASN A 150 -7.18 2.63 -12.52
C ASN A 150 -7.64 4.04 -12.09
N VAL A 151 -7.63 4.98 -13.01
CA VAL A 151 -8.23 6.31 -12.87
C VAL A 151 -9.66 6.22 -13.39
N ALA A 152 -10.65 6.30 -12.50
CA ALA A 152 -12.05 6.08 -12.84
C ALA A 152 -12.80 7.37 -13.21
N SER A 153 -12.24 8.55 -12.96
CA SER A 153 -12.79 9.83 -13.35
C SER A 153 -12.31 10.20 -14.75
N ASP A 154 -13.24 10.29 -15.73
CA ASP A 154 -12.91 10.73 -17.10
C ASP A 154 -12.34 12.16 -17.11
N PHE A 155 -12.93 13.06 -16.34
CA PHE A 155 -12.44 14.44 -16.19
C PHE A 155 -11.03 14.47 -15.60
N GLY A 156 -10.79 13.67 -14.57
CA GLY A 156 -9.48 13.58 -13.94
C GLY A 156 -8.44 12.96 -14.88
N LEU A 157 -8.80 11.94 -15.64
CA LEU A 157 -7.92 11.35 -16.65
C LEU A 157 -7.54 12.39 -17.74
N GLN A 158 -8.52 13.10 -18.28
CA GLN A 158 -8.26 14.15 -19.27
C GLN A 158 -7.35 15.25 -18.72
N SER A 159 -7.52 15.64 -17.46
CA SER A 159 -6.65 16.62 -16.80
C SER A 159 -5.21 16.14 -16.68
N LEU A 160 -5.00 14.85 -16.38
CA LEU A 160 -3.66 14.25 -16.34
C LEU A 160 -3.05 14.12 -17.74
N GLN A 161 -3.85 13.84 -18.77
CA GLN A 161 -3.41 13.71 -20.14
C GLN A 161 -2.93 15.05 -20.76
N ILE A 162 -3.22 16.20 -20.17
CA ILE A 162 -2.62 17.49 -20.55
C ILE A 162 -1.09 17.44 -20.34
N PHE A 163 -0.64 16.77 -19.28
CA PHE A 163 0.79 16.65 -18.93
C PHE A 163 1.41 15.34 -19.43
N TYR A 164 0.62 14.30 -19.56
CA TYR A 164 1.01 12.93 -19.94
C TYR A 164 0.07 12.42 -21.04
N PRO A 165 0.22 12.86 -22.30
CA PRO A 165 -0.74 12.58 -23.38
C PRO A 165 -1.00 11.08 -23.63
N ASP A 166 0.00 10.23 -23.39
CA ASP A 166 -0.07 8.78 -23.60
C ASP A 166 -0.54 8.01 -22.35
N MET A 167 -1.05 8.72 -21.33
CA MET A 167 -1.50 8.07 -20.11
C MET A 167 -2.78 7.30 -20.34
N GLU A 168 -2.74 5.99 -20.06
CA GLU A 168 -3.93 5.13 -20.06
C GLU A 168 -4.66 5.20 -18.71
N ALA A 169 -5.99 5.00 -18.75
CA ALA A 169 -6.82 4.98 -17.55
C ALA A 169 -6.46 3.84 -16.58
N SER A 170 -5.92 2.74 -17.10
CA SER A 170 -5.57 1.55 -16.30
C SER A 170 -4.16 1.08 -16.61
N ASN A 171 -3.43 0.74 -15.56
CA ASN A 171 -2.10 0.17 -15.68
C ASN A 171 -1.96 -1.05 -14.77
N SER A 172 -1.64 -2.20 -15.38
CA SER A 172 -1.47 -3.47 -14.68
C SER A 172 -0.02 -3.93 -14.73
N ARG A 173 0.46 -4.50 -13.63
CA ARG A 173 1.84 -4.98 -13.50
C ARG A 173 1.91 -6.27 -12.72
N PHE A 174 2.79 -7.18 -13.16
CA PHE A 174 3.25 -8.28 -12.35
C PHE A 174 4.54 -7.87 -11.63
N LEU A 175 4.55 -8.06 -10.33
CA LEU A 175 5.69 -7.76 -9.46
C LEU A 175 6.24 -9.07 -8.94
N LYS A 176 7.55 -9.21 -9.00
CA LYS A 176 8.24 -10.41 -8.51
C LYS A 176 9.43 -10.02 -7.67
N SER A 177 9.66 -10.80 -6.64
CA SER A 177 10.89 -10.71 -5.88
C SER A 177 11.33 -12.10 -5.42
N ILE A 178 12.64 -12.27 -5.31
CA ILE A 178 13.28 -13.45 -4.77
C ILE A 178 14.49 -13.02 -3.96
N SER A 179 14.68 -13.64 -2.80
CA SER A 179 15.92 -13.45 -2.05
C SER A 179 16.38 -14.74 -1.40
N THR A 180 17.68 -14.82 -1.17
CA THR A 180 18.30 -15.90 -0.41
C THR A 180 19.24 -15.30 0.63
N ASN A 181 19.23 -15.88 1.84
CA ASN A 181 20.08 -15.44 2.94
C ASN A 181 20.65 -16.66 3.64
N TYR A 182 21.95 -16.69 3.82
CA TYR A 182 22.65 -17.68 4.62
C TYR A 182 23.04 -17.06 5.96
N PHE A 183 22.81 -17.77 7.05
CA PHE A 183 23.18 -17.36 8.40
C PHE A 183 24.01 -18.45 9.07
N TYR A 184 25.04 -18.02 9.77
CA TYR A 184 25.86 -18.88 10.62
C TYR A 184 25.96 -18.26 12.01
N TYR A 185 25.89 -19.10 13.05
CA TYR A 185 26.10 -18.70 14.44
C TYR A 185 26.75 -19.85 15.23
N LYS A 186 27.82 -19.56 15.91
CA LYS A 186 28.52 -20.51 16.81
C LYS A 186 29.36 -19.72 17.79
N ASP A 187 29.38 -20.15 19.08
CA ASP A 187 30.27 -19.67 20.13
C ASP A 187 30.30 -18.13 20.27
N GLY A 188 29.16 -17.46 20.15
CA GLY A 188 29.02 -16.01 20.23
C GLY A 188 29.38 -15.25 18.95
N ILE A 189 29.79 -15.94 17.88
CA ILE A 189 30.05 -15.35 16.57
C ILE A 189 28.86 -15.61 15.66
N SER A 190 28.37 -14.55 15.00
CA SER A 190 27.34 -14.67 13.97
C SER A 190 27.73 -13.87 12.73
N TYR A 191 27.49 -14.44 11.56
CA TYR A 191 27.61 -13.75 10.29
C TYR A 191 26.55 -14.25 9.31
N GLY A 192 26.21 -13.40 8.36
CA GLY A 192 25.25 -13.73 7.32
C GLY A 192 25.64 -13.10 5.99
N PHE A 193 25.21 -13.74 4.93
CA PHE A 193 25.31 -13.25 3.57
C PHE A 193 23.94 -13.39 2.87
N GLY A 194 23.54 -12.36 2.15
CA GLY A 194 22.26 -12.38 1.45
C GLY A 194 22.34 -11.67 0.11
N MET A 195 21.50 -12.12 -0.82
CA MET A 195 21.27 -11.48 -2.11
C MET A 195 19.80 -11.55 -2.46
N GLY A 196 19.34 -10.57 -3.23
CA GLY A 196 17.95 -10.55 -3.66
C GLY A 196 17.72 -9.64 -4.86
N TYR A 197 16.64 -9.94 -5.57
CA TYR A 197 16.08 -9.13 -6.63
C TYR A 197 14.64 -8.81 -6.30
N GLY A 198 14.19 -7.59 -6.56
CA GLY A 198 12.80 -7.21 -6.32
C GLY A 198 12.34 -6.09 -7.24
N GLU A 199 11.08 -6.20 -7.64
CA GLU A 199 10.35 -5.17 -8.39
C GLU A 199 9.37 -4.46 -7.46
N ARG A 200 9.16 -3.18 -7.69
CA ARG A 200 8.24 -2.35 -6.93
C ARG A 200 7.32 -1.58 -7.87
N ALA A 201 6.04 -1.50 -7.55
CA ALA A 201 5.16 -0.54 -8.19
C ALA A 201 5.54 0.89 -7.79
N PRO A 202 5.47 1.87 -8.69
CA PRO A 202 5.57 3.27 -8.32
C PRO A 202 4.45 3.63 -7.35
N SER A 203 4.74 4.53 -6.41
CA SER A 203 3.72 5.11 -5.55
C SER A 203 2.83 6.06 -6.37
N VAL A 204 1.57 6.19 -6.00
CA VAL A 204 0.60 7.15 -6.59
C VAL A 204 0.70 8.55 -5.96
N SER A 205 1.75 8.81 -5.19
CA SER A 205 2.01 10.10 -4.53
C SER A 205 3.05 10.90 -5.30
#